data_52ddc82078dc3451c7904c384c0f73f6
#
_entry.id   52ddc82078dc3451c7904c384c0f73f6
#
_cell.length_a   1.000
_cell.length_b   1.000
_cell.length_c   1.000
_cell.angle_alpha   90.00
_cell.angle_beta   90.00
_cell.angle_gamma   90.00
#
_symmetry.space_group_name_H-M   'P 1'
#
loop_
_entity.id
_entity.type
_entity.pdbx_description
1 polymer ?
#
loop_
_entity_poly.entity_id
_entity_poly.type
_entity_poly.pdbx_seq_one_letter_code
_entity_poly.pdbx_strand_id
1 'polypeptide(L)'
;YIESLLSGRHVELYPHNEAAYRAIMRGFKQHRIGTVVQATGTGKSYLLARYIADHAKENILVFAPNITILDEIRKAVGFSIPQVTYRTFQSLIRNREDNGLLRADHILIDEFHHFGAEIWGSALQEVIENNPCAYVLGTSATPIRPEGMIDTVDLYFEGNLFYELT
;
A
#
# COMPACT_ATOMS: atom_id res chain seq x y z
N TYR A 1 15.30 -7.55 2.34
CA TYR A 1 14.95 -8.54 3.37
C TYR A 1 16.17 -8.94 4.21
N ILE A 2 17.25 -9.35 3.57
CA ILE A 2 18.48 -9.73 4.28
C ILE A 2 19.02 -8.57 5.13
N GLU A 3 18.97 -7.34 4.63
CA GLU A 3 19.38 -6.16 5.38
C GLU A 3 18.52 -5.92 6.61
N SER A 4 17.20 -6.13 6.51
CA SER A 4 16.31 -5.96 7.67
C SER A 4 16.57 -7.02 8.73
N LEU A 5 16.90 -8.25 8.34
CA LEU A 5 17.31 -9.31 9.26
C LEU A 5 18.62 -8.96 9.99
N LEU A 6 19.63 -8.51 9.24
CA LEU A 6 20.94 -8.18 9.79
C LEU A 6 20.91 -6.96 10.71
N SER A 7 20.02 -6.00 10.44
CA SER A 7 19.84 -4.81 11.27
C SER A 7 18.93 -5.03 12.47
N GLY A 8 18.34 -6.22 12.65
CA GLY A 8 17.36 -6.50 13.67
C GLY A 8 15.99 -5.87 13.45
N ARG A 9 15.73 -5.37 12.24
CA ARG A 9 14.50 -4.69 11.85
C ARG A 9 13.57 -5.56 11.00
N HIS A 10 13.62 -6.87 11.26
CA HIS A 10 12.81 -7.84 10.53
C HIS A 10 11.39 -7.89 11.09
N VAL A 11 10.39 -7.86 10.20
CA VAL A 11 8.98 -8.04 10.53
C VAL A 11 8.57 -9.47 10.19
N GLU A 12 8.19 -10.24 11.22
CA GLU A 12 7.73 -11.62 11.06
C GLU A 12 6.32 -11.66 10.47
N LEU A 13 6.07 -12.63 9.60
CA LEU A 13 4.77 -12.83 8.96
C LEU A 13 4.21 -14.22 9.29
N TYR A 14 2.88 -14.29 9.42
CA TYR A 14 2.17 -15.56 9.42
C TYR A 14 2.31 -16.26 8.06
N PRO A 15 2.18 -17.61 7.98
CA PRO A 15 2.35 -18.32 6.70
C PRO A 15 1.50 -17.80 5.55
N HIS A 16 0.24 -17.41 5.79
CA HIS A 16 -0.62 -16.87 4.75
C HIS A 16 -0.14 -15.48 4.27
N ASN A 17 0.46 -14.69 5.15
CA ASN A 17 1.04 -13.39 4.78
C ASN A 17 2.36 -13.59 4.02
N GLU A 18 3.12 -14.60 4.30
CA GLU A 18 4.30 -14.97 3.50
C GLU A 18 3.90 -15.31 2.05
N ALA A 19 2.80 -16.03 1.87
CA ALA A 19 2.27 -16.35 0.54
C ALA A 19 1.84 -15.08 -0.19
N ALA A 20 1.14 -14.17 0.50
CA ALA A 20 0.74 -12.88 -0.05
C ALA A 20 1.95 -12.03 -0.43
N TYR A 21 2.95 -11.97 0.43
CA TYR A 21 4.18 -11.22 0.19
C TYR A 21 4.91 -11.72 -1.06
N ARG A 22 5.04 -13.04 -1.19
CA ARG A 22 5.65 -13.64 -2.38
C ARG A 22 4.86 -13.32 -3.65
N ALA A 23 3.54 -13.30 -3.56
CA ALA A 23 2.68 -12.94 -4.69
C ALA A 23 2.90 -11.48 -5.10
N ILE A 24 3.07 -10.57 -4.14
CA ILE A 24 3.42 -9.16 -4.41
C ILE A 24 4.75 -9.08 -5.13
N MET A 25 5.77 -9.77 -4.66
CA MET A 25 7.09 -9.75 -5.27
C MET A 25 7.05 -10.28 -6.71
N ARG A 26 6.32 -11.38 -6.94
CA ARG A 26 6.14 -11.91 -8.30
C ARG A 26 5.39 -10.93 -9.21
N GLY A 27 4.33 -10.32 -8.68
CA GLY A 27 3.52 -9.37 -9.43
C GLY A 27 4.34 -8.15 -9.87
N PHE A 28 5.14 -7.61 -8.97
CA PHE A 28 5.97 -6.44 -9.26
C PHE A 28 7.13 -6.71 -10.22
N LYS A 29 7.47 -7.96 -10.49
CA LYS A 29 8.40 -8.29 -11.57
C LYS A 29 7.82 -8.05 -12.96
N GLN A 30 6.49 -8.06 -13.09
CA GLN A 30 5.79 -7.93 -14.36
C GLN A 30 4.99 -6.62 -14.46
N HIS A 31 4.52 -6.09 -13.34
CA HIS A 31 3.65 -4.92 -13.29
C HIS A 31 4.14 -3.96 -12.20
N ARG A 32 3.96 -2.65 -12.41
CA ARG A 32 4.27 -1.64 -11.40
C ARG A 32 3.12 -1.38 -10.44
N ILE A 33 1.91 -1.75 -10.83
CA ILE A 33 0.67 -1.46 -10.10
C ILE A 33 -0.08 -2.76 -9.88
N GLY A 34 -0.50 -3.00 -8.65
CA GLY A 34 -1.30 -4.17 -8.34
C GLY A 34 -1.97 -4.09 -6.98
N THR A 35 -2.77 -5.09 -6.66
CA THR A 35 -3.59 -5.12 -5.46
C THR A 35 -3.50 -6.46 -4.74
N VAL A 36 -3.76 -6.40 -3.43
CA VAL A 36 -3.91 -7.57 -2.57
C VAL A 36 -5.19 -7.41 -1.75
N VAL A 37 -6.00 -8.45 -1.71
CA VAL A 37 -7.22 -8.48 -0.90
C VAL A 37 -7.10 -9.59 0.14
N GLN A 38 -7.21 -9.23 1.42
CA GLN A 38 -7.19 -10.16 2.53
C GLN A 38 -8.29 -9.82 3.51
N ALA A 39 -9.01 -10.83 4.00
CA ALA A 39 -10.07 -10.64 4.99
C ALA A 39 -9.53 -10.01 6.28
N THR A 40 -10.41 -9.31 7.00
CA THR A 40 -10.09 -8.72 8.31
C THR A 40 -9.54 -9.79 9.26
N GLY A 41 -8.54 -9.42 10.05
CA GLY A 41 -7.93 -10.33 11.03
C GLY A 41 -6.82 -11.22 10.49
N THR A 42 -6.42 -11.07 9.23
CA THR A 42 -5.37 -11.89 8.62
C THR A 42 -3.96 -11.28 8.75
N GLY A 43 -3.80 -10.17 9.45
CA GLY A 43 -2.50 -9.54 9.66
C GLY A 43 -2.03 -8.66 8.52
N LYS A 44 -2.95 -8.00 7.83
CA LYS A 44 -2.65 -7.10 6.70
C LYS A 44 -1.67 -5.98 7.06
N SER A 45 -1.77 -5.43 8.28
CA SER A 45 -0.84 -4.39 8.75
C SER A 45 0.59 -4.89 8.82
N TYR A 46 0.79 -6.16 9.20
CA TYR A 46 2.12 -6.77 9.22
C TYR A 46 2.66 -7.03 7.82
N LEU A 47 1.78 -7.34 6.86
CA LEU A 47 2.17 -7.48 5.46
C LEU A 47 2.74 -6.16 4.92
N LEU A 48 2.03 -5.06 5.15
CA LEU A 48 2.50 -3.72 4.77
C LEU A 48 3.77 -3.33 5.51
N ALA A 49 3.84 -3.63 6.81
CA ALA A 49 5.02 -3.35 7.62
C ALA A 49 6.26 -4.10 7.10
N ARG A 50 6.10 -5.35 6.70
CA ARG A 50 7.19 -6.14 6.09
C ARG A 50 7.67 -5.51 4.79
N TYR A 51 6.74 -5.09 3.95
CA TYR A 51 7.08 -4.39 2.70
C TYR A 51 7.87 -3.12 2.98
N ILE A 52 7.41 -2.32 3.93
CA ILE A 52 8.07 -1.08 4.32
C ILE A 52 9.49 -1.36 4.85
N ALA A 53 9.62 -2.33 5.75
CA ALA A 53 10.91 -2.68 6.34
C ALA A 53 11.92 -3.16 5.29
N ASP A 54 11.46 -3.95 4.33
CA ASP A 54 12.32 -4.48 3.27
C ASP A 54 12.75 -3.42 2.25
N HIS A 55 12.04 -2.28 2.18
CA HIS A 55 12.32 -1.17 1.28
C HIS A 55 12.71 0.12 2.02
N ALA A 56 13.22 -0.01 3.24
CA ALA A 56 13.47 1.12 4.14
C ALA A 56 14.49 2.15 3.62
N LYS A 57 15.28 1.80 2.62
CA LYS A 57 16.25 2.72 1.99
C LYS A 57 15.63 3.56 0.88
N GLU A 58 14.44 3.22 0.45
CA GLU A 58 13.73 3.92 -0.62
C GLU A 58 12.62 4.80 -0.06
N ASN A 59 12.15 5.75 -0.86
CA ASN A 59 11.06 6.63 -0.47
C ASN A 59 9.73 5.92 -0.61
N ILE A 60 8.96 5.89 0.48
CA ILE A 60 7.68 5.19 0.54
C ILE A 60 6.59 6.16 1.00
N LEU A 61 5.50 6.24 0.24
CA LEU A 61 4.28 6.93 0.64
C LEU A 61 3.24 5.89 1.06
N VAL A 62 2.64 6.09 2.23
CA VAL A 62 1.59 5.21 2.75
C VAL A 62 0.31 6.01 2.93
N PHE A 63 -0.74 5.61 2.25
CA PHE A 63 -2.06 6.25 2.33
C PHE A 63 -3.07 5.31 2.95
N ALA A 64 -3.90 5.84 3.85
CA ALA A 64 -4.98 5.11 4.50
C ALA A 64 -6.16 6.04 4.80
N PRO A 65 -7.37 5.49 5.02
CA PRO A 65 -8.56 6.32 5.27
C PRO A 65 -8.49 7.17 6.53
N ASN A 66 -7.76 6.72 7.56
CA ASN A 66 -7.71 7.40 8.84
C ASN A 66 -6.40 7.16 9.59
N ILE A 67 -6.19 7.96 10.63
CA ILE A 67 -4.97 7.91 11.46
C ILE A 67 -4.84 6.57 12.21
N THR A 68 -5.96 5.99 12.65
CA THR A 68 -5.93 4.72 13.39
C THR A 68 -5.29 3.61 12.56
N ILE A 69 -5.64 3.51 11.29
CA ILE A 69 -5.04 2.52 10.39
C ILE A 69 -3.56 2.80 10.17
N LEU A 70 -3.18 4.07 9.98
CA LEU A 70 -1.77 4.44 9.84
C LEU A 70 -0.97 4.08 11.09
N ASP A 71 -1.53 4.30 12.28
CA ASP A 71 -0.87 3.96 13.54
C ASP A 71 -0.71 2.44 13.70
N GLU A 72 -1.66 1.65 13.25
CA GLU A 72 -1.53 0.18 13.24
C GLU A 72 -0.36 -0.26 12.38
N ILE A 73 -0.20 0.35 11.21
CA ILE A 73 0.92 0.05 10.31
C ILE A 73 2.25 0.47 10.96
N ARG A 74 2.31 1.66 11.54
CA ARG A 74 3.51 2.15 12.24
C ARG A 74 3.92 1.22 13.39
N LYS A 75 2.96 0.78 14.19
CA LYS A 75 3.21 -0.16 15.28
C LYS A 75 3.72 -1.50 14.79
N ALA A 76 3.17 -1.99 13.69
CA ALA A 76 3.62 -3.24 13.07
C ALA A 76 5.05 -3.12 12.54
N VAL A 77 5.43 -1.98 12.00
CA VAL A 77 6.81 -1.70 11.60
C VAL A 77 7.74 -1.70 12.81
N GLY A 78 7.34 -1.05 13.89
CA GLY A 78 8.02 -1.08 15.19
C GLY A 78 9.22 -0.15 15.33
N PHE A 79 9.62 0.57 14.29
CA PHE A 79 10.73 1.52 14.33
C PHE A 79 10.49 2.66 13.35
N SER A 80 11.19 3.78 13.57
CA SER A 80 11.06 4.96 12.72
C SER A 80 11.92 4.83 11.46
N ILE A 81 11.33 5.11 10.31
CA ILE A 81 12.02 5.13 9.02
C ILE A 81 11.84 6.52 8.40
N PRO A 82 12.91 7.32 8.30
CA PRO A 82 12.80 8.70 7.79
C PRO A 82 12.24 8.81 6.36
N GLN A 83 12.45 7.79 5.53
CA GLN A 83 12.02 7.80 4.14
C GLN A 83 10.53 7.47 3.95
N VAL A 84 9.82 7.11 5.02
CA VAL A 84 8.40 6.77 4.95
C VAL A 84 7.54 7.97 5.33
N THR A 85 6.58 8.30 4.48
CA THR A 85 5.60 9.35 4.73
C THR A 85 4.22 8.70 4.85
N TYR A 86 3.54 8.95 5.96
CA TYR A 86 2.20 8.44 6.22
C TYR A 86 1.18 9.56 6.06
N ARG A 87 0.16 9.36 5.23
CA ARG A 87 -0.89 10.35 4.97
C ARG A 87 -2.26 9.71 4.97
N THR A 88 -3.26 10.43 5.48
CA THR A 88 -4.66 10.05 5.32
C THR A 88 -5.16 10.50 3.94
N PHE A 89 -6.20 9.83 3.43
CA PHE A 89 -6.84 10.27 2.18
C PHE A 89 -7.34 11.72 2.31
N GLN A 90 -7.88 12.09 3.46
CA GLN A 90 -8.37 13.45 3.69
C GLN A 90 -7.27 14.49 3.62
N SER A 91 -6.06 14.18 4.06
CA SER A 91 -4.93 15.11 3.98
C SER A 91 -4.53 15.42 2.54
N LEU A 92 -4.74 14.50 1.61
CA LEU A 92 -4.48 14.74 0.20
C LEU A 92 -5.36 15.85 -0.37
N ILE A 93 -6.61 15.94 0.10
CA ILE A 93 -7.52 16.99 -0.33
C ILE A 93 -7.13 18.33 0.28
N ARG A 94 -6.85 18.36 1.58
CA ARG A 94 -6.47 19.58 2.29
C ARG A 94 -5.17 20.18 1.77
N ASN A 95 -4.24 19.34 1.36
CA ASN A 95 -2.92 19.76 0.91
C ASN A 95 -2.72 19.51 -0.59
N ARG A 96 -3.77 19.67 -1.37
CA ARG A 96 -3.75 19.33 -2.80
C ARG A 96 -2.63 20.04 -3.57
N GLU A 97 -2.31 21.26 -3.21
CA GLU A 97 -1.23 22.03 -3.85
C GLU A 97 0.14 21.39 -3.59
N ASP A 98 0.31 20.74 -2.44
CA ASP A 98 1.57 20.11 -2.06
C ASP A 98 1.73 18.69 -2.60
N ASN A 99 0.66 18.09 -3.11
CA ASN A 99 0.69 16.71 -3.62
C ASN A 99 1.67 16.55 -4.79
N GLY A 100 1.86 17.57 -5.60
CA GLY A 100 2.82 17.56 -6.68
C GLY A 100 4.27 17.47 -6.23
N LEU A 101 4.55 17.76 -4.95
CA LEU A 101 5.89 17.68 -4.35
C LEU A 101 6.19 16.30 -3.76
N LEU A 102 5.18 15.45 -3.62
CA LEU A 102 5.37 14.10 -3.07
C LEU A 102 6.11 13.23 -4.08
N ARG A 103 7.22 12.64 -3.62
CA ARG A 103 8.03 11.74 -4.43
C ARG A 103 8.19 10.41 -3.71
N ALA A 104 8.06 9.33 -4.47
CA ALA A 104 8.16 7.99 -3.92
C ALA A 104 8.67 6.98 -4.94
N ASP A 105 9.34 5.97 -4.42
CA ASP A 105 9.68 4.76 -5.16
C ASP A 105 8.59 3.69 -4.99
N HIS A 106 7.84 3.78 -3.89
CA HIS A 106 6.72 2.89 -3.56
C HIS A 106 5.55 3.70 -3.01
N ILE A 107 4.35 3.39 -3.49
CA ILE A 107 3.11 4.00 -3.01
C ILE A 107 2.21 2.86 -2.51
N LEU A 108 1.91 2.86 -1.21
CA LEU A 108 1.05 1.87 -0.58
C LEU A 108 -0.29 2.53 -0.25
N ILE A 109 -1.39 1.92 -0.70
CA ILE A 109 -2.73 2.46 -0.50
C ILE A 109 -3.55 1.40 0.24
N ASP A 110 -3.74 1.60 1.55
CA ASP A 110 -4.56 0.69 2.34
C ASP A 110 -6.03 1.04 2.20
N GLU A 111 -6.87 0.03 2.18
CA GLU A 111 -8.30 0.17 1.93
C GLU A 111 -8.57 0.85 0.57
N PHE A 112 -7.91 0.36 -0.47
CA PHE A 112 -7.94 0.95 -1.82
C PHE A 112 -9.36 1.04 -2.42
N HIS A 113 -10.34 0.33 -1.89
CA HIS A 113 -11.71 0.42 -2.36
C HIS A 113 -12.29 1.84 -2.21
N HIS A 114 -11.73 2.66 -1.33
CA HIS A 114 -12.06 4.09 -1.24
C HIS A 114 -11.51 4.91 -2.41
N PHE A 115 -10.62 4.35 -3.22
CA PHE A 115 -10.00 5.03 -4.35
C PHE A 115 -11.04 5.51 -5.38
N GLY A 116 -12.15 4.77 -5.52
CA GLY A 116 -13.22 5.12 -6.45
C GLY A 116 -14.07 6.32 -6.02
N ALA A 117 -13.89 6.85 -4.81
CA ALA A 117 -14.58 8.07 -4.38
C ALA A 117 -14.00 9.25 -5.16
N GLU A 118 -14.87 10.07 -5.76
CA GLU A 118 -14.47 11.15 -6.68
C GLU A 118 -13.38 12.06 -6.15
N ILE A 119 -13.47 12.43 -4.88
CA ILE A 119 -12.56 13.41 -4.27
C ILE A 119 -11.19 12.77 -3.97
N TRP A 120 -11.19 11.61 -3.33
CA TRP A 120 -9.95 10.93 -2.95
C TRP A 120 -9.21 10.38 -4.17
N GLY A 121 -9.97 9.79 -5.09
CA GLY A 121 -9.42 9.11 -6.25
C GLY A 121 -8.61 10.03 -7.14
N SER A 122 -9.12 11.23 -7.41
CA SER A 122 -8.41 12.19 -8.27
C SER A 122 -7.10 12.68 -7.63
N ALA A 123 -7.09 12.90 -6.31
CA ALA A 123 -5.89 13.34 -5.60
C ALA A 123 -4.82 12.25 -5.58
N LEU A 124 -5.21 10.99 -5.33
CA LEU A 124 -4.30 9.85 -5.39
C LEU A 124 -3.77 9.63 -6.80
N GLN A 125 -4.63 9.77 -7.80
CA GLN A 125 -4.22 9.61 -9.19
C GLN A 125 -3.15 10.64 -9.58
N GLU A 126 -3.28 11.88 -9.14
CA GLU A 126 -2.24 12.89 -9.35
C GLU A 126 -0.89 12.49 -8.75
N VAL A 127 -0.89 11.94 -7.53
CA VAL A 127 0.34 11.48 -6.89
C VAL A 127 0.98 10.34 -7.68
N ILE A 128 0.17 9.39 -8.14
CA ILE A 128 0.64 8.25 -8.93
C ILE A 128 1.23 8.73 -10.27
N GLU A 129 0.55 9.63 -10.94
CA GLU A 129 1.00 10.19 -12.22
C GLU A 129 2.30 11.01 -12.08
N ASN A 130 2.49 11.68 -10.94
CA ASN A 130 3.72 12.41 -10.65
C ASN A 130 4.90 11.51 -10.28
N ASN A 131 4.66 10.23 -10.08
CA ASN A 131 5.68 9.23 -9.75
C ASN A 131 5.57 8.02 -10.71
N PRO A 132 5.83 8.22 -12.01
CA PRO A 132 5.56 7.20 -13.02
C PRO A 132 6.43 5.96 -12.91
N CYS A 133 7.53 6.03 -12.16
CA CYS A 133 8.42 4.87 -11.94
C CYS A 133 8.15 4.15 -10.62
N ALA A 134 7.21 4.64 -9.80
CA ALA A 134 6.89 4.04 -8.51
C ALA A 134 6.13 2.72 -8.67
N TYR A 135 6.39 1.81 -7.72
CA TYR A 135 5.54 0.63 -7.55
C TYR A 135 4.34 1.03 -6.70
N VAL A 136 3.14 0.66 -7.14
CA VAL A 136 1.89 1.02 -6.46
C VAL A 136 1.18 -0.25 -6.00
N LEU A 137 0.99 -0.37 -4.69
CA LEU A 137 0.31 -1.50 -4.08
C LEU A 137 -0.95 -1.04 -3.36
N GLY A 138 -2.10 -1.53 -3.80
CA GLY A 138 -3.36 -1.35 -3.10
C GLY A 138 -3.66 -2.57 -2.24
N THR A 139 -4.08 -2.35 -1.01
CA THR A 139 -4.52 -3.43 -0.11
C THR A 139 -5.93 -3.17 0.37
N SER A 140 -6.69 -4.21 0.63
CA SER A 140 -8.03 -4.09 1.20
C SER A 140 -8.37 -5.32 2.02
N ALA A 141 -9.11 -5.09 3.11
CA ALA A 141 -9.69 -6.16 3.91
C ALA A 141 -11.10 -6.54 3.44
N THR A 142 -11.71 -5.71 2.59
CA THR A 142 -13.08 -5.95 2.13
C THR A 142 -13.08 -7.03 1.07
N PRO A 143 -13.94 -8.07 1.19
CA PRO A 143 -14.08 -9.07 0.15
C PRO A 143 -14.47 -8.41 -1.17
N ILE A 144 -13.94 -8.93 -2.29
CA ILE A 144 -14.27 -8.40 -3.61
C ILE A 144 -15.77 -8.54 -3.83
N ARG A 145 -16.43 -7.40 -3.98
CA ARG A 145 -17.83 -7.34 -4.44
C ARG A 145 -17.79 -7.16 -5.95
N PRO A 146 -18.58 -7.94 -6.71
CA PRO A 146 -18.49 -7.93 -8.18
C PRO A 146 -18.64 -6.55 -8.82
N GLU A 147 -19.38 -5.63 -8.21
CA GLU A 147 -19.83 -4.41 -8.87
C GLU A 147 -18.97 -3.16 -8.58
N GLY A 148 -18.26 -3.09 -7.45
CA GLY A 148 -17.57 -1.86 -7.07
C GLY A 148 -16.05 -1.99 -7.06
N MET A 149 -15.55 -3.11 -6.55
CA MET A 149 -14.12 -3.29 -6.36
C MET A 149 -13.41 -3.72 -7.65
N ILE A 150 -14.08 -4.50 -8.50
CA ILE A 150 -13.53 -4.88 -9.81
C ILE A 150 -13.28 -3.63 -10.64
N ASP A 151 -14.24 -2.68 -10.65
CA ASP A 151 -14.09 -1.44 -11.39
C ASP A 151 -12.92 -0.62 -10.86
N THR A 152 -12.72 -0.56 -9.54
CA THR A 152 -11.59 0.15 -8.94
C THR A 152 -10.26 -0.51 -9.33
N VAL A 153 -10.18 -1.84 -9.26
CA VAL A 153 -8.97 -2.57 -9.67
C VAL A 153 -8.69 -2.35 -11.15
N ASP A 154 -9.71 -2.43 -12.01
CA ASP A 154 -9.54 -2.26 -13.45
C ASP A 154 -9.13 -0.83 -13.82
N LEU A 155 -9.79 0.17 -13.23
CA LEU A 155 -9.58 1.57 -13.60
C LEU A 155 -8.29 2.16 -13.02
N TYR A 156 -7.94 1.82 -11.78
CA TYR A 156 -6.83 2.47 -11.08
C TYR A 156 -5.62 1.58 -10.84
N PHE A 157 -5.78 0.27 -10.95
CA PHE A 157 -4.70 -0.70 -10.71
C PHE A 157 -4.43 -1.61 -11.92
N GLU A 158 -4.84 -1.17 -13.09
CA GLU A 158 -4.60 -1.87 -14.37
C GLU A 158 -5.14 -3.31 -14.40
N GLY A 159 -6.16 -3.61 -13.59
CA GLY A 159 -6.75 -4.95 -13.49
C GLY A 159 -5.88 -5.97 -12.77
N ASN A 160 -4.81 -5.56 -12.11
CA ASN A 160 -3.85 -6.46 -11.48
C ASN A 160 -4.25 -6.82 -10.06
N LEU A 161 -4.64 -8.06 -9.83
CA LEU A 161 -4.89 -8.63 -8.52
C LEU A 161 -3.79 -9.66 -8.23
N PHE A 162 -2.83 -9.33 -7.37
CA PHE A 162 -1.70 -10.20 -7.08
C PHE A 162 -2.03 -11.33 -6.13
N TYR A 163 -2.95 -11.11 -5.21
CA TYR A 163 -3.31 -12.11 -4.19
C TYR A 163 -4.68 -11.82 -3.60
N GLU A 164 -5.43 -12.87 -3.29
CA GLU A 164 -6.71 -12.78 -2.61
C GLU A 164 -6.82 -13.89 -1.58
N LEU A 165 -7.18 -13.51 -0.35
CA LEU A 165 -7.47 -14.43 0.75
C LEU A 165 -8.80 -14.01 1.40
N THR A 166 -9.79 -14.83 1.26
CA THR A 166 -11.13 -14.59 1.84
C THR A 166 -11.36 -15.41 3.11
#